data_bf7d33d911dc56815347d0a1a774f8cd
#
_entry.id   bf7d33d911dc56815347d0a1a774f8cd
#
_cell.length_a   1.000
_cell.length_b   1.000
_cell.length_c   1.000
_cell.angle_alpha   90.00
_cell.angle_beta   90.00
_cell.angle_gamma   90.00
#
_symmetry.space_group_name_H-M   'P 1'
#
loop_
_entity.id
_entity.type
_entity.pdbx_description
1 polymer ?
#
loop_
_entity_poly.entity_id
_entity_poly.type
_entity_poly.pdbx_seq_one_letter_code
_entity_poly.pdbx_strand_id
1 'polypeptide(L)'
;SPLISCAFPHYGEERVLVPSGTIFFSGCNANCVFCQNWDISQHLNGEEWSVERTVTWITKMRNIIKNVNFVGGEPTPNLLYILEVLKELDVNIPIIWNSNFYMSEETMKLLDGVVDLYLSDFKYGNNERALEYSNLPNYWDIVTRNHKIAYKQCEMIIRILVLPGKWIEEDLPRILDFIEKNLPNARINLMSQYRPEYNAFEHPELSRRLTDKEWQKACEILSHYSVKTL
;
A
#
# COMPACT_ATOMS: atom_id res chain seq x y z
N SER A 1 13.29 3.71 18.35
CA SER A 1 13.16 2.47 17.54
C SER A 1 11.68 2.21 17.29
N PRO A 2 11.30 1.82 16.07
CA PRO A 2 9.93 1.44 15.77
C PRO A 2 9.58 0.08 16.36
N LEU A 3 8.28 -0.17 16.50
CA LEU A 3 7.78 -1.51 16.75
C LEU A 3 7.64 -2.25 15.40
N ILE A 4 8.33 -3.38 15.28
CA ILE A 4 8.20 -4.29 14.15
C ILE A 4 7.42 -5.51 14.62
N SER A 5 6.26 -5.75 14.01
CA SER A 5 5.40 -6.88 14.33
C SER A 5 6.03 -8.20 13.91
N CYS A 6 6.54 -8.24 12.67
CA CYS A 6 7.26 -9.41 12.14
C CYS A 6 8.08 -9.01 10.91
N ALA A 7 9.06 -9.89 10.58
CA ALA A 7 9.81 -9.78 9.33
C ALA A 7 10.14 -11.19 8.82
N PHE A 8 9.78 -11.45 7.55
CA PHE A 8 10.00 -12.77 6.94
C PHE A 8 9.97 -12.71 5.41
N PRO A 9 10.52 -13.72 4.71
CA PRO A 9 10.32 -13.89 3.27
C PRO A 9 8.83 -14.17 2.98
N HIS A 10 8.15 -13.21 2.37
CA HIS A 10 6.72 -13.25 2.10
C HIS A 10 6.43 -13.66 0.65
N TYR A 11 5.39 -14.50 0.46
CA TYR A 11 4.99 -15.03 -0.85
C TYR A 11 3.57 -14.60 -1.26
N GLY A 12 2.91 -13.81 -0.43
CA GLY A 12 1.55 -13.31 -0.67
C GLY A 12 1.47 -11.98 -1.43
N GLU A 13 2.61 -11.39 -1.80
CA GLU A 13 2.67 -10.20 -2.63
C GLU A 13 2.47 -10.54 -4.12
N GLU A 14 2.54 -9.54 -4.98
CA GLU A 14 2.51 -9.71 -6.43
C GLU A 14 3.62 -10.67 -6.89
N ARG A 15 3.30 -11.56 -7.83
CA ARG A 15 4.20 -12.64 -8.28
C ARG A 15 5.60 -12.16 -8.71
N VAL A 16 5.68 -10.95 -9.26
CA VAL A 16 6.95 -10.36 -9.72
C VAL A 16 7.87 -10.00 -8.56
N LEU A 17 7.34 -9.82 -7.34
CA LEU A 17 8.08 -9.36 -6.16
C LEU A 17 8.55 -10.50 -5.25
N VAL A 18 7.93 -11.68 -5.33
CA VAL A 18 8.17 -12.77 -4.36
C VAL A 18 9.40 -13.63 -4.70
N PRO A 19 10.11 -14.16 -3.70
CA PRO A 19 9.95 -13.93 -2.27
C PRO A 19 10.36 -12.52 -1.85
N SER A 20 9.47 -11.80 -1.20
CA SER A 20 9.67 -10.42 -0.74
C SER A 20 10.15 -10.42 0.71
N GLY A 21 11.24 -9.71 1.01
CA GLY A 21 11.74 -9.53 2.37
C GLY A 21 10.90 -8.49 3.10
N THR A 22 9.78 -8.92 3.61
CA THR A 22 8.75 -8.03 4.13
C THR A 22 8.96 -7.74 5.61
N ILE A 23 9.01 -6.44 5.95
CA ILE A 23 9.15 -5.92 7.32
C ILE A 23 7.85 -5.19 7.68
N PHE A 24 7.09 -5.75 8.62
CA PHE A 24 5.80 -5.24 9.04
C PHE A 24 5.96 -4.30 10.24
N PHE A 25 5.81 -2.99 10.00
CA PHE A 25 5.75 -1.98 11.05
C PHE A 25 4.41 -2.01 11.78
N SER A 26 4.42 -1.74 13.06
CA SER A 26 3.23 -1.52 13.85
C SER A 26 2.82 -0.05 13.82
N GLY A 27 1.51 0.20 13.84
CA GLY A 27 0.91 1.53 13.69
C GLY A 27 0.64 1.93 12.25
N CYS A 28 -0.32 2.82 12.07
CA CYS A 28 -0.75 3.36 10.78
C CYS A 28 -1.23 4.80 10.95
N ASN A 29 -1.06 5.62 9.91
CA ASN A 29 -1.60 6.97 9.85
C ASN A 29 -3.06 7.03 9.36
N ALA A 30 -3.66 5.87 9.01
CA ALA A 30 -5.05 5.71 8.64
C ALA A 30 -5.79 4.83 9.66
N ASN A 31 -7.11 5.03 9.75
CA ASN A 31 -8.00 4.22 10.60
C ASN A 31 -9.07 3.53 9.74
N CYS A 32 -8.62 2.64 8.83
CA CYS A 32 -9.53 1.96 7.93
C CYS A 32 -10.46 1.01 8.69
N VAL A 33 -11.76 1.21 8.59
CA VAL A 33 -12.77 0.36 9.25
C VAL A 33 -12.73 -1.10 8.80
N PHE A 34 -12.17 -1.39 7.61
CA PHE A 34 -12.00 -2.73 7.06
C PHE A 34 -10.55 -3.21 7.05
N CYS A 35 -9.70 -2.69 7.94
CA CYS A 35 -8.30 -3.03 7.96
C CYS A 35 -8.08 -4.52 8.22
N GLN A 36 -7.42 -5.22 7.29
CA GLN A 36 -7.13 -6.65 7.45
C GLN A 36 -5.93 -6.92 8.36
N ASN A 37 -5.14 -5.88 8.64
CA ASN A 37 -3.99 -5.91 9.55
C ASN A 37 -4.27 -5.02 10.78
N TRP A 38 -5.53 -4.96 11.23
CA TRP A 38 -5.95 -4.06 12.31
C TRP A 38 -5.22 -4.34 13.63
N ASP A 39 -4.83 -5.57 13.87
CA ASP A 39 -4.09 -6.02 15.06
C ASP A 39 -2.70 -5.37 15.19
N ILE A 40 -2.07 -5.02 14.09
CA ILE A 40 -0.78 -4.32 14.07
C ILE A 40 -0.91 -2.84 13.67
N SER A 41 -1.94 -2.47 12.92
CA SER A 41 -2.10 -1.09 12.45
C SER A 41 -2.81 -0.19 13.46
N GLN A 42 -3.76 -0.72 14.23
CA GLN A 42 -4.57 0.02 15.19
C GLN A 42 -4.14 -0.25 16.64
N HIS A 43 -3.50 -1.39 16.89
CA HIS A 43 -2.89 -1.74 18.17
C HIS A 43 -1.37 -1.80 17.99
N LEU A 44 -0.64 -1.14 18.87
CA LEU A 44 0.82 -1.18 18.84
C LEU A 44 1.28 -2.55 19.35
N ASN A 45 1.68 -3.42 18.45
CA ASN A 45 2.09 -4.78 18.74
C ASN A 45 3.38 -5.13 17.99
N GLY A 46 4.37 -5.66 18.69
CA GLY A 46 5.65 -6.03 18.11
C GLY A 46 6.80 -5.81 19.07
N GLU A 47 8.01 -5.95 18.54
CA GLU A 47 9.25 -5.70 19.26
C GLU A 47 9.96 -4.47 18.72
N GLU A 48 10.64 -3.73 19.58
CA GLU A 48 11.52 -2.65 19.13
C GLU A 48 12.72 -3.23 18.39
N TRP A 49 12.96 -2.75 17.18
CA TRP A 49 14.14 -3.10 16.41
C TRP A 49 15.08 -1.91 16.26
N SER A 50 16.35 -2.11 16.66
CA SER A 50 17.40 -1.14 16.34
C SER A 50 17.72 -1.16 14.84
N VAL A 51 18.35 -0.10 14.35
CA VAL A 51 18.87 -0.03 12.98
C VAL A 51 19.78 -1.22 12.67
N GLU A 52 20.73 -1.51 13.57
CA GLU A 52 21.65 -2.63 13.44
C GLU A 52 20.94 -3.99 13.33
N ARG A 53 19.87 -4.22 14.12
CA ARG A 53 19.09 -5.46 14.06
C ARG A 53 18.44 -5.62 12.67
N THR A 54 17.87 -4.56 12.13
CA THR A 54 17.22 -4.60 10.82
C THR A 54 18.22 -4.79 9.69
N VAL A 55 19.34 -4.07 9.71
CA VAL A 55 20.44 -4.25 8.75
C VAL A 55 20.96 -5.69 8.80
N THR A 56 21.17 -6.24 10.00
CA THR A 56 21.60 -7.63 10.19
C THR A 56 20.60 -8.61 9.60
N TRP A 57 19.30 -8.40 9.82
CA TRP A 57 18.26 -9.26 9.28
C TRP A 57 18.25 -9.23 7.74
N ILE A 58 18.24 -8.04 7.12
CA ILE A 58 18.29 -7.88 5.66
C ILE A 58 19.52 -8.57 5.08
N THR A 59 20.69 -8.34 5.67
CA THR A 59 21.96 -8.93 5.22
C THR A 59 21.93 -10.45 5.26
N LYS A 60 21.36 -11.05 6.31
CA LYS A 60 21.21 -12.52 6.41
C LYS A 60 20.23 -13.06 5.37
N MET A 61 19.18 -12.32 5.04
CA MET A 61 18.14 -12.76 4.11
C MET A 61 18.47 -12.49 2.63
N ARG A 62 19.51 -11.72 2.31
CA ARG A 62 19.81 -11.22 0.95
C ARG A 62 19.86 -12.28 -0.16
N ASN A 63 20.19 -13.53 0.17
CA ASN A 63 20.24 -14.62 -0.82
C ASN A 63 18.91 -15.39 -0.93
N ILE A 64 17.92 -15.05 -0.11
CA ILE A 64 16.61 -15.71 -0.04
C ILE A 64 15.54 -14.79 -0.63
N ILE A 65 15.62 -13.48 -0.34
CA ILE A 65 14.65 -12.46 -0.74
C ILE A 65 15.10 -11.74 -2.01
N LYS A 66 14.14 -11.31 -2.83
CA LYS A 66 14.42 -10.53 -4.07
C LYS A 66 14.47 -9.02 -3.83
N ASN A 67 13.89 -8.55 -2.75
CA ASN A 67 13.75 -7.15 -2.39
C ASN A 67 13.53 -7.00 -0.90
N VAL A 68 13.66 -5.78 -0.39
CA VAL A 68 13.20 -5.39 0.95
C VAL A 68 11.91 -4.59 0.79
N ASN A 69 10.85 -5.04 1.44
CA ASN A 69 9.51 -4.47 1.37
C ASN A 69 9.14 -3.89 2.74
N PHE A 70 9.15 -2.56 2.84
CA PHE A 70 8.69 -1.85 4.02
C PHE A 70 7.18 -1.64 3.97
N VAL A 71 6.48 -2.26 4.92
CA VAL A 71 5.01 -2.33 4.97
C VAL A 71 4.52 -2.39 6.42
N GLY A 72 3.40 -2.95 6.68
CA GLY A 72 2.85 -3.25 8.00
C GLY A 72 1.48 -2.63 8.19
N GLY A 73 1.32 -1.88 9.29
CA GLY A 73 0.29 -0.85 9.37
C GLY A 73 0.56 0.19 8.29
N GLU A 74 1.68 0.92 8.46
CA GLU A 74 2.15 1.87 7.44
C GLU A 74 3.65 2.20 7.67
N PRO A 75 4.51 2.21 6.65
CA PRO A 75 5.92 2.55 6.80
C PRO A 75 6.15 4.05 7.01
N THR A 76 5.27 4.91 6.52
CA THR A 76 5.45 6.37 6.52
C THR A 76 5.75 6.99 7.89
N PRO A 77 5.10 6.59 9.00
CA PRO A 77 5.46 7.10 10.33
C PRO A 77 6.88 6.74 10.77
N ASN A 78 7.48 5.73 10.14
CA ASN A 78 8.82 5.23 10.47
C ASN A 78 9.89 5.65 9.44
N LEU A 79 9.59 6.64 8.58
CA LEU A 79 10.46 7.07 7.49
C LEU A 79 11.90 7.33 7.94
N LEU A 80 12.12 8.13 8.98
CA LEU A 80 13.48 8.50 9.41
C LEU A 80 14.30 7.26 9.83
N TYR A 81 13.66 6.35 10.55
CA TYR A 81 14.31 5.08 10.91
C TYR A 81 14.64 4.25 9.68
N ILE A 82 13.74 4.17 8.70
CA ILE A 82 13.98 3.42 7.45
C ILE A 82 15.16 4.04 6.70
N LEU A 83 15.25 5.36 6.62
CA LEU A 83 16.38 6.04 5.98
C LEU A 83 17.70 5.78 6.72
N GLU A 84 17.70 5.70 8.04
CA GLU A 84 18.87 5.30 8.82
C GLU A 84 19.28 3.83 8.53
N VAL A 85 18.31 2.93 8.44
CA VAL A 85 18.58 1.52 8.04
C VAL A 85 19.22 1.46 6.67
N LEU A 86 18.65 2.18 5.69
CA LEU A 86 19.16 2.17 4.31
C LEU A 86 20.54 2.80 4.19
N LYS A 87 20.83 3.82 5.01
CA LYS A 87 22.15 4.44 5.07
C LYS A 87 23.23 3.47 5.57
N GLU A 88 22.90 2.62 6.54
CA GLU A 88 23.83 1.64 7.14
C GLU A 88 23.85 0.29 6.37
N LEU A 89 22.96 0.13 5.38
CA LEU A 89 22.83 -1.12 4.62
C LEU A 89 23.86 -1.21 3.50
N ASP A 90 24.83 -2.12 3.64
CA ASP A 90 25.86 -2.42 2.63
C ASP A 90 25.47 -3.66 1.80
N VAL A 91 24.24 -3.65 1.25
CA VAL A 91 23.71 -4.72 0.39
C VAL A 91 22.95 -4.09 -0.76
N ASN A 92 23.33 -4.43 -1.98
CA ASN A 92 22.58 -4.00 -3.17
C ASN A 92 21.35 -4.90 -3.35
N ILE A 93 20.20 -4.42 -2.90
CA ILE A 93 18.91 -5.12 -2.97
C ILE A 93 17.80 -4.10 -3.25
N PRO A 94 16.84 -4.38 -4.16
CA PRO A 94 15.74 -3.48 -4.45
C PRO A 94 14.90 -3.13 -3.22
N ILE A 95 14.52 -1.86 -3.10
CA ILE A 95 13.71 -1.34 -2.00
C ILE A 95 12.28 -1.08 -2.49
N ILE A 96 11.31 -1.67 -1.81
CA ILE A 96 9.88 -1.48 -2.06
C ILE A 96 9.27 -0.64 -0.95
N TRP A 97 8.57 0.42 -1.34
CA TRP A 97 7.72 1.22 -0.46
C TRP A 97 6.26 0.80 -0.62
N ASN A 98 5.76 0.01 0.32
CA ASN A 98 4.40 -0.55 0.29
C ASN A 98 3.51 0.24 1.25
N SER A 99 2.73 1.15 0.71
CA SER A 99 2.10 2.24 1.47
C SER A 99 0.68 2.55 0.99
N ASN A 100 -0.13 3.10 1.90
CA ASN A 100 -1.43 3.69 1.58
C ASN A 100 -1.33 5.02 0.81
N PHE A 101 -0.12 5.52 0.59
CA PHE A 101 0.21 6.73 -0.17
C PHE A 101 -0.32 8.04 0.40
N TYR A 102 -0.91 8.01 1.59
CA TYR A 102 -1.34 9.21 2.30
C TYR A 102 -0.18 9.77 3.15
N MET A 103 0.66 10.56 2.51
CA MET A 103 1.88 11.13 3.09
C MET A 103 2.16 12.54 2.57
N SER A 104 3.05 13.26 3.25
CA SER A 104 3.40 14.62 2.87
C SER A 104 4.26 14.66 1.60
N GLU A 105 4.34 15.83 0.97
CA GLU A 105 5.22 16.05 -0.18
C GLU A 105 6.70 15.96 0.20
N GLU A 106 7.04 16.36 1.42
CA GLU A 106 8.38 16.23 1.99
C GLU A 106 8.79 14.76 2.10
N THR A 107 7.88 13.88 2.52
CA THR A 107 8.11 12.44 2.52
C THR A 107 8.44 11.93 1.12
N MET A 108 7.67 12.33 0.12
CA MET A 108 7.92 11.96 -1.27
C MET A 108 9.29 12.42 -1.78
N LYS A 109 9.73 13.62 -1.37
CA LYS A 109 11.07 14.13 -1.72
C LYS A 109 12.19 13.32 -1.07
N LEU A 110 12.00 12.89 0.19
CA LEU A 110 12.99 12.08 0.89
C LEU A 110 13.10 10.65 0.35
N LEU A 111 12.06 10.14 -0.29
CA LEU A 111 12.04 8.81 -0.90
C LEU A 111 12.64 8.80 -2.33
N ASP A 112 12.85 9.97 -2.94
CA ASP A 112 13.41 10.09 -4.29
C ASP A 112 14.85 9.53 -4.35
N GLY A 113 15.10 8.63 -5.29
CA GLY A 113 16.38 7.94 -5.42
C GLY A 113 16.68 6.88 -4.35
N VAL A 114 15.75 6.66 -3.40
CA VAL A 114 15.87 5.68 -2.32
C VAL A 114 15.02 4.44 -2.60
N VAL A 115 13.84 4.62 -3.19
CA VAL A 115 12.88 3.56 -3.51
C VAL A 115 13.04 3.13 -4.95
N ASP A 116 13.07 1.82 -5.20
CA ASP A 116 13.13 1.23 -6.54
C ASP A 116 11.74 0.92 -7.10
N LEU A 117 10.77 0.63 -6.22
CA LEU A 117 9.39 0.36 -6.60
C LEU A 117 8.41 0.85 -5.54
N TYR A 118 7.45 1.64 -5.96
CA TYR A 118 6.27 1.97 -5.16
C TYR A 118 5.18 0.92 -5.35
N LEU A 119 4.79 0.27 -4.26
CA LEU A 119 3.62 -0.60 -4.19
C LEU A 119 2.53 0.15 -3.43
N SER A 120 1.71 0.87 -4.17
CA SER A 120 0.74 1.81 -3.60
C SER A 120 -0.66 1.24 -3.52
N ASP A 121 -1.39 1.59 -2.47
CA ASP A 121 -2.83 1.34 -2.39
C ASP A 121 -3.61 2.59 -2.83
N PHE A 122 -4.43 2.48 -3.87
CA PHE A 122 -5.36 3.52 -4.25
C PHE A 122 -6.78 3.12 -3.82
N LYS A 123 -7.21 3.63 -2.65
CA LYS A 123 -8.39 3.09 -1.96
C LYS A 123 -9.71 3.77 -2.34
N TYR A 124 -9.70 5.07 -2.61
CA TYR A 124 -10.92 5.88 -2.79
C TYR A 124 -10.81 6.85 -3.96
N GLY A 125 -11.94 7.04 -4.65
CA GLY A 125 -12.09 8.03 -5.70
C GLY A 125 -12.58 9.40 -5.19
N ASN A 126 -12.86 9.56 -3.88
CA ASN A 126 -13.37 10.81 -3.32
C ASN A 126 -12.94 11.00 -1.86
N ASN A 127 -13.04 12.24 -1.38
CA ASN A 127 -12.64 12.63 -0.02
C ASN A 127 -13.63 12.18 1.05
N GLU A 128 -14.92 12.17 0.72
CA GLU A 128 -16.01 11.85 1.66
C GLU A 128 -15.89 10.41 2.14
N ARG A 129 -15.73 9.46 1.21
CA ARG A 129 -15.57 8.05 1.54
C ARG A 129 -14.23 7.75 2.24
N ALA A 130 -13.18 8.44 1.85
CA ALA A 130 -11.88 8.33 2.50
C ALA A 130 -11.92 8.81 3.96
N LEU A 131 -12.66 9.88 4.23
CA LEU A 131 -12.87 10.38 5.58
C LEU A 131 -13.74 9.41 6.39
N GLU A 132 -14.86 8.95 5.81
CA GLU A 132 -15.79 8.03 6.46
C GLU A 132 -15.15 6.69 6.81
N TYR A 133 -14.44 6.06 5.86
CA TYR A 133 -13.95 4.68 6.02
C TYR A 133 -12.53 4.58 6.53
N SER A 134 -11.74 5.65 6.47
CA SER A 134 -10.31 5.59 6.87
C SER A 134 -9.84 6.78 7.68
N ASN A 135 -10.71 7.75 7.97
CA ASN A 135 -10.36 9.00 8.66
C ASN A 135 -9.21 9.77 7.97
N LEU A 136 -9.25 9.86 6.63
CA LEU A 136 -8.24 10.50 5.80
C LEU A 136 -8.79 11.76 5.12
N PRO A 137 -8.70 12.95 5.75
CA PRO A 137 -9.16 14.20 5.13
C PRO A 137 -8.32 14.58 3.92
N ASN A 138 -8.95 15.18 2.90
CA ASN A 138 -8.29 15.61 1.66
C ASN A 138 -7.53 14.48 0.91
N TYR A 139 -8.00 13.25 1.07
CA TYR A 139 -7.35 12.04 0.54
C TYR A 139 -7.07 12.14 -0.95
N TRP A 140 -8.08 12.51 -1.74
CA TRP A 140 -7.96 12.55 -3.20
C TRP A 140 -6.83 13.45 -3.66
N ASP A 141 -6.75 14.68 -3.11
CA ASP A 141 -5.72 15.64 -3.50
C ASP A 141 -4.32 15.18 -3.10
N ILE A 142 -4.19 14.62 -1.88
CA ILE A 142 -2.91 14.14 -1.37
C ILE A 142 -2.43 12.92 -2.17
N VAL A 143 -3.29 11.92 -2.35
CA VAL A 143 -2.90 10.65 -2.96
C VAL A 143 -2.68 10.80 -4.46
N THR A 144 -3.50 11.58 -5.16
CA THR A 144 -3.27 11.85 -6.60
C THR A 144 -2.00 12.65 -6.85
N ARG A 145 -1.68 13.64 -5.99
CA ARG A 145 -0.39 14.34 -6.02
C ARG A 145 0.76 13.36 -5.86
N ASN A 146 0.71 12.50 -4.83
CA ASN A 146 1.77 11.55 -4.51
C ASN A 146 1.99 10.52 -5.62
N HIS A 147 0.92 9.99 -6.22
CA HIS A 147 1.04 9.11 -7.38
C HIS A 147 1.73 9.78 -8.58
N LYS A 148 1.44 11.05 -8.85
CA LYS A 148 2.14 11.80 -9.92
C LYS A 148 3.62 12.03 -9.62
N ILE A 149 3.98 12.24 -8.35
CA ILE A 149 5.38 12.39 -7.93
C ILE A 149 6.09 11.05 -8.08
N ALA A 150 5.54 9.99 -7.47
CA ALA A 150 6.10 8.63 -7.50
C ALA A 150 6.31 8.11 -8.93
N TYR A 151 5.36 8.36 -9.83
CA TYR A 151 5.44 7.97 -11.24
C TYR A 151 6.64 8.55 -11.99
N LYS A 152 7.19 9.69 -11.52
CA LYS A 152 8.40 10.31 -12.08
C LYS A 152 9.68 9.81 -11.42
N GLN A 153 9.59 9.24 -10.24
CA GLN A 153 10.74 8.81 -9.45
C GLN A 153 11.21 7.39 -9.81
N CYS A 154 10.30 6.42 -9.87
CA CYS A 154 10.66 5.03 -10.19
C CYS A 154 9.47 4.19 -10.64
N GLU A 155 9.66 2.87 -10.73
CA GLU A 155 8.63 1.89 -11.06
C GLU A 155 7.47 1.91 -10.04
N MET A 156 6.25 1.61 -10.52
CA MET A 156 5.05 1.67 -9.72
C MET A 156 4.09 0.53 -10.05
N ILE A 157 3.57 -0.09 -8.99
CA ILE A 157 2.41 -0.99 -9.02
C ILE A 157 1.32 -0.37 -8.13
N ILE A 158 0.14 -0.17 -8.68
CA ILE A 158 -1.01 0.40 -7.96
C ILE A 158 -1.99 -0.72 -7.64
N ARG A 159 -2.23 -0.97 -6.36
CA ARG A 159 -3.23 -1.92 -5.90
C ARG A 159 -4.56 -1.21 -5.69
N ILE A 160 -5.62 -1.80 -6.22
CA ILE A 160 -6.99 -1.30 -6.10
C ILE A 160 -7.84 -2.42 -5.51
N LEU A 161 -8.08 -2.37 -4.21
CA LEU A 161 -8.98 -3.31 -3.53
C LEU A 161 -10.42 -2.91 -3.82
N VAL A 162 -11.14 -3.77 -4.54
CA VAL A 162 -12.56 -3.54 -4.84
C VAL A 162 -13.38 -3.71 -3.57
N LEU A 163 -14.08 -2.64 -3.17
CA LEU A 163 -15.02 -2.68 -2.04
C LEU A 163 -16.44 -2.96 -2.57
N PRO A 164 -17.27 -3.67 -1.77
CA PRO A 164 -18.65 -3.93 -2.17
C PRO A 164 -19.51 -2.65 -2.18
N GLY A 165 -20.65 -2.70 -2.85
CA GLY A 165 -21.63 -1.63 -2.90
C GLY A 165 -21.30 -0.51 -3.88
N LYS A 166 -21.65 0.71 -3.54
CA LYS A 166 -21.58 1.89 -4.43
C LYS A 166 -20.16 2.26 -4.84
N TRP A 167 -19.15 1.85 -4.08
CA TRP A 167 -17.74 2.12 -4.40
C TRP A 167 -17.38 1.72 -5.84
N ILE A 168 -17.94 0.61 -6.33
CA ILE A 168 -17.62 0.06 -7.67
C ILE A 168 -18.00 1.06 -8.77
N GLU A 169 -19.15 1.73 -8.64
CA GLU A 169 -19.65 2.65 -9.66
C GLU A 169 -19.22 4.10 -9.44
N GLU A 170 -18.91 4.47 -8.20
CA GLU A 170 -18.58 5.84 -7.84
C GLU A 170 -17.08 6.11 -7.77
N ASP A 171 -16.29 5.19 -7.17
CA ASP A 171 -14.86 5.39 -6.94
C ASP A 171 -13.99 4.78 -8.02
N LEU A 172 -14.26 3.53 -8.42
CA LEU A 172 -13.40 2.82 -9.36
C LEU A 172 -13.23 3.58 -10.69
N PRO A 173 -14.29 4.10 -11.34
CA PRO A 173 -14.13 4.88 -12.56
C PRO A 173 -13.24 6.10 -12.38
N ARG A 174 -13.40 6.83 -11.27
CA ARG A 174 -12.58 8.02 -10.98
C ARG A 174 -11.11 7.69 -10.78
N ILE A 175 -10.83 6.57 -10.11
CA ILE A 175 -9.46 6.07 -9.92
C ILE A 175 -8.85 5.70 -11.28
N LEU A 176 -9.59 4.96 -12.11
CA LEU A 176 -9.13 4.52 -13.43
C LEU A 176 -8.94 5.68 -14.40
N ASP A 177 -9.86 6.65 -14.43
CA ASP A 177 -9.72 7.91 -15.20
C ASP A 177 -8.43 8.64 -14.84
N PHE A 178 -8.15 8.74 -13.53
CA PHE A 178 -6.94 9.38 -13.07
C PHE A 178 -5.68 8.63 -13.51
N ILE A 179 -5.65 7.31 -13.37
CA ILE A 179 -4.51 6.46 -13.74
C ILE A 179 -4.28 6.54 -15.24
N GLU A 180 -5.28 6.29 -16.07
CA GLU A 180 -5.18 6.35 -17.52
C GLU A 180 -4.62 7.69 -18.01
N LYS A 181 -5.11 8.77 -17.45
CA LYS A 181 -4.75 10.14 -17.85
C LYS A 181 -3.37 10.58 -17.37
N ASN A 182 -2.94 10.16 -16.19
CA ASN A 182 -1.76 10.71 -15.54
C ASN A 182 -0.61 9.71 -15.36
N LEU A 183 -0.88 8.40 -15.41
CA LEU A 183 0.07 7.33 -15.07
C LEU A 183 0.05 6.19 -16.12
N PRO A 184 0.19 6.48 -17.43
CA PRO A 184 -0.10 5.52 -18.50
C PRO A 184 0.80 4.28 -18.52
N ASN A 185 1.93 4.29 -17.82
CA ASN A 185 2.83 3.16 -17.72
C ASN A 185 2.78 2.45 -16.37
N ALA A 186 2.05 2.97 -15.38
CA ALA A 186 1.85 2.29 -14.11
C ALA A 186 1.10 0.97 -14.33
N ARG A 187 1.51 -0.07 -13.62
CA ARG A 187 0.80 -1.35 -13.62
C ARG A 187 -0.21 -1.36 -12.50
N ILE A 188 -1.41 -1.83 -12.77
CA ILE A 188 -2.44 -1.95 -11.75
C ILE A 188 -2.72 -3.41 -11.40
N ASN A 189 -3.04 -3.64 -10.15
CA ASN A 189 -3.57 -4.89 -9.63
C ASN A 189 -4.97 -4.62 -9.05
N LEU A 190 -6.02 -4.98 -9.81
CA LEU A 190 -7.39 -4.93 -9.31
C LEU A 190 -7.64 -6.18 -8.48
N MET A 191 -8.01 -6.00 -7.21
CA MET A 191 -8.05 -7.09 -6.23
C MET A 191 -9.47 -7.38 -5.75
N SER A 192 -9.88 -8.65 -5.81
CA SER A 192 -11.21 -9.14 -5.40
C SER A 192 -11.27 -9.68 -3.97
N GLN A 193 -10.13 -9.75 -3.27
CA GLN A 193 -10.01 -10.46 -1.98
C GLN A 193 -10.53 -9.69 -0.77
N TYR A 194 -11.40 -8.68 -0.97
CA TYR A 194 -12.05 -7.98 0.12
C TYR A 194 -12.77 -8.97 1.04
N ARG A 195 -12.57 -8.82 2.33
CA ARG A 195 -13.33 -9.46 3.39
C ARG A 195 -13.61 -8.46 4.51
N PRO A 196 -14.79 -8.52 5.14
CA PRO A 196 -15.08 -7.69 6.30
C PRO A 196 -14.17 -8.10 7.46
N GLU A 197 -13.50 -7.12 8.04
CA GLU A 197 -12.63 -7.26 9.21
C GLU A 197 -12.76 -6.01 10.07
N TYR A 198 -12.30 -6.06 11.28
CA TYR A 198 -12.27 -4.95 12.23
C TYR A 198 -13.67 -4.33 12.41
N ASN A 199 -13.85 -3.04 12.09
CA ASN A 199 -15.12 -2.31 12.24
C ASN A 199 -15.98 -2.32 10.96
N ALA A 200 -15.63 -3.10 9.94
CA ALA A 200 -16.41 -3.18 8.70
C ALA A 200 -17.87 -3.60 8.91
N PHE A 201 -18.14 -4.36 9.97
CA PHE A 201 -19.49 -4.82 10.31
C PHE A 201 -20.43 -3.70 10.77
N GLU A 202 -19.91 -2.53 11.14
CA GLU A 202 -20.69 -1.34 11.46
C GLU A 202 -21.20 -0.60 10.21
N HIS A 203 -20.66 -0.94 9.04
CA HIS A 203 -21.02 -0.37 7.75
C HIS A 203 -21.73 -1.40 6.88
N PRO A 204 -23.05 -1.25 6.62
CA PRO A 204 -23.84 -2.27 5.91
C PRO A 204 -23.26 -2.72 4.58
N GLU A 205 -22.72 -1.79 3.78
CA GLU A 205 -22.09 -2.12 2.50
C GLU A 205 -20.82 -2.96 2.68
N LEU A 206 -20.02 -2.68 3.72
CA LEU A 206 -18.74 -3.33 4.00
C LEU A 206 -18.85 -4.59 4.84
N SER A 207 -20.04 -4.90 5.42
CA SER A 207 -20.24 -6.02 6.32
C SER A 207 -20.25 -7.40 5.64
N ARG A 208 -20.08 -7.46 4.34
CA ARG A 208 -20.13 -8.66 3.50
C ARG A 208 -19.00 -8.68 2.46
N ARG A 209 -18.70 -9.87 1.93
CA ARG A 209 -17.79 -10.02 0.81
C ARG A 209 -18.39 -9.47 -0.49
N LEU A 210 -17.55 -9.27 -1.49
CA LEU A 210 -17.98 -9.03 -2.87
C LEU A 210 -18.84 -10.20 -3.36
N THR A 211 -19.89 -9.88 -4.10
CA THR A 211 -20.61 -10.85 -4.91
C THR A 211 -19.92 -11.04 -6.26
N ASP A 212 -20.18 -12.19 -6.91
CA ASP A 212 -19.65 -12.43 -8.27
C ASP A 212 -20.10 -11.35 -9.26
N LYS A 213 -21.34 -10.86 -9.13
CA LYS A 213 -21.85 -9.77 -9.97
C LYS A 213 -21.10 -8.46 -9.78
N GLU A 214 -20.76 -8.12 -8.55
CA GLU A 214 -19.97 -6.92 -8.24
C GLU A 214 -18.56 -7.04 -8.80
N TRP A 215 -17.93 -8.21 -8.66
CA TRP A 215 -16.63 -8.46 -9.27
C TRP A 215 -16.67 -8.37 -10.81
N GLN A 216 -17.65 -9.02 -11.45
CA GLN A 216 -17.86 -8.92 -12.88
C GLN A 216 -18.05 -7.47 -13.33
N LYS A 217 -18.83 -6.68 -12.57
CA LYS A 217 -19.04 -5.25 -12.85
C LYS A 217 -17.75 -4.45 -12.76
N ALA A 218 -16.92 -4.70 -11.75
CA ALA A 218 -15.62 -4.04 -11.61
C ALA A 218 -14.68 -4.39 -12.79
N CYS A 219 -14.66 -5.64 -13.22
CA CYS A 219 -13.90 -6.08 -14.40
C CYS A 219 -14.43 -5.45 -15.70
N GLU A 220 -15.75 -5.35 -15.86
CA GLU A 220 -16.38 -4.66 -16.99
C GLU A 220 -15.97 -3.19 -17.04
N ILE A 221 -16.05 -2.47 -15.92
CA ILE A 221 -15.59 -1.09 -15.83
C ILE A 221 -14.13 -0.98 -16.24
N LEU A 222 -13.24 -1.81 -15.68
CA LEU A 222 -11.82 -1.83 -16.01
C LEU A 222 -11.58 -2.02 -17.52
N SER A 223 -12.37 -2.86 -18.18
CA SER A 223 -12.22 -3.17 -19.63
C SER A 223 -12.42 -1.96 -20.54
N HIS A 224 -13.01 -0.87 -20.06
CA HIS A 224 -13.19 0.37 -20.81
C HIS A 224 -11.99 1.32 -20.75
N TYR A 225 -10.95 0.98 -19.97
CA TYR A 225 -9.76 1.81 -19.76
C TYR A 225 -8.51 1.19 -20.37
N SER A 226 -7.66 2.03 -20.95
CA SER A 226 -6.37 1.64 -21.52
C SER A 226 -5.27 1.66 -20.45
N VAL A 227 -5.40 0.84 -19.42
CA VAL A 227 -4.44 0.73 -18.31
C VAL A 227 -3.70 -0.62 -18.36
N LYS A 228 -2.45 -0.63 -17.89
CA LYS A 228 -1.65 -1.87 -17.83
C LYS A 228 -2.01 -2.66 -16.58
N THR A 229 -2.51 -3.88 -16.74
CA THR A 229 -2.76 -4.81 -15.63
C THR A 229 -1.55 -5.72 -15.38
N LEU A 230 -1.43 -6.25 -14.16
CA LEU A 230 -0.47 -7.30 -13.79
C LEU A 230 -0.93 -8.68 -14.26
#